data_477ce1580d4b395f89e2e3e0e09e1707
#
_entry.id   477ce1580d4b395f89e2e3e0e09e1707
#
_cell.length_a   1.000
_cell.length_b   1.000
_cell.length_c   1.000
_cell.angle_alpha   90.00
_cell.angle_beta   90.00
_cell.angle_gamma   90.00
#
_symmetry.space_group_name_H-M   'P 1'
#
loop_
_entity.id
_entity.type
_entity.pdbx_description
1 polymer ?
#
loop_
_entity_poly.entity_id
_entity_poly.type
_entity_poly.pdbx_seq_one_letter_code
_entity_poly.pdbx_strand_id
1 'polypeptide(L)'
;IRHLKKQHPNKKVYAVIGDMGASGAYYIASAADEIWVNPSSLVGSIGVIMPNYGVSALAQKLGVEDRTLTSGSNKDILSMTKPINPAQQVHVQAVLDNVHSHFIQAVKDGRGEKLKSKDPAIFSGLFWTGEQAIALGIADKKGGLANLKRELKVDQTVNYTVERSPFDSVLGRMGSE
;
A
#
# COMPACT_ATOMS: atom_id res chain seq x y z
N ILE A 1 1.26 -10.57 -10.04
CA ILE A 1 -0.10 -10.71 -10.56
C ILE A 1 -0.13 -10.49 -12.07
N ARG A 2 0.26 -9.31 -12.58
CA ARG A 2 0.20 -8.96 -14.02
C ARG A 2 0.91 -9.99 -14.92
N HIS A 3 2.11 -10.45 -14.52
CA HIS A 3 2.85 -11.49 -15.26
C HIS A 3 2.07 -12.80 -15.33
N LEU A 4 1.54 -13.26 -14.19
CA LEU A 4 0.74 -14.50 -14.15
C LEU A 4 -0.54 -14.39 -14.99
N LYS A 5 -1.21 -13.24 -14.98
CA LYS A 5 -2.39 -13.01 -15.83
C LYS A 5 -2.06 -13.09 -17.31
N LYS A 6 -0.87 -12.59 -17.72
CA LYS A 6 -0.42 -12.73 -19.11
C LYS A 6 -0.13 -14.18 -19.50
N GLN A 7 0.47 -14.96 -18.61
CA GLN A 7 0.75 -16.38 -18.84
C GLN A 7 -0.51 -17.25 -18.82
N HIS A 8 -1.51 -16.84 -18.06
CA HIS A 8 -2.75 -17.61 -17.86
C HIS A 8 -4.00 -16.74 -18.09
N PRO A 9 -4.25 -16.33 -19.36
CA PRO A 9 -5.31 -15.36 -19.67
C PRO A 9 -6.73 -15.86 -19.32
N ASN A 10 -6.91 -17.17 -19.26
CA ASN A 10 -8.17 -17.80 -18.88
C ASN A 10 -8.42 -17.87 -17.37
N LYS A 11 -7.40 -17.55 -16.54
CA LYS A 11 -7.53 -17.53 -15.08
C LYS A 11 -7.83 -16.10 -14.60
N LYS A 12 -8.99 -15.94 -13.96
CA LYS A 12 -9.36 -14.67 -13.35
C LYS A 12 -8.75 -14.51 -11.97
N VAL A 13 -8.31 -13.32 -11.66
CA VAL A 13 -7.77 -12.93 -10.34
C VAL A 13 -8.77 -11.96 -9.70
N TYR A 14 -9.25 -12.31 -8.53
CA TYR A 14 -10.18 -11.49 -7.76
C TYR A 14 -9.48 -10.96 -6.51
N ALA A 15 -9.61 -9.68 -6.25
CA ALA A 15 -9.23 -9.08 -4.98
C ALA A 15 -10.49 -8.92 -4.13
N VAL A 16 -10.50 -9.48 -2.93
CA VAL A 16 -11.59 -9.33 -1.97
C VAL A 16 -11.08 -8.56 -0.77
N ILE A 17 -11.62 -7.37 -0.56
CA ILE A 17 -11.23 -6.48 0.52
C ILE A 17 -12.26 -6.61 1.65
N GLY A 18 -11.81 -7.03 2.82
CA GLY A 18 -12.61 -7.06 4.03
C GLY A 18 -12.76 -5.66 4.61
N ASP A 19 -11.95 -5.32 5.62
CA ASP A 19 -12.04 -4.04 6.31
C ASP A 19 -11.29 -2.94 5.58
N MET A 20 -10.05 -3.20 5.16
CA MET A 20 -9.19 -2.20 4.54
C MET A 20 -8.34 -2.78 3.39
N GLY A 21 -8.38 -2.09 2.26
CA GLY A 21 -7.52 -2.33 1.11
C GLY A 21 -6.97 -1.00 0.59
N ALA A 22 -6.16 -0.33 1.41
CA ALA A 22 -5.66 1.00 1.14
C ALA A 22 -4.14 0.99 0.88
N SER A 23 -3.61 2.05 0.21
CA SER A 23 -2.18 2.23 -0.05
C SER A 23 -1.56 1.02 -0.77
N GLY A 24 -0.51 0.42 -0.25
CA GLY A 24 0.15 -0.75 -0.85
C GLY A 24 -0.79 -1.95 -1.09
N ALA A 25 -1.77 -2.18 -0.20
CA ALA A 25 -2.79 -3.21 -0.41
C ALA A 25 -3.66 -2.90 -1.65
N TYR A 26 -4.03 -1.63 -1.85
CA TYR A 26 -4.75 -1.23 -3.04
C TYR A 26 -3.87 -1.28 -4.30
N TYR A 27 -2.58 -0.97 -4.18
CA TYR A 27 -1.62 -1.12 -5.28
C TYR A 27 -1.64 -2.57 -5.81
N ILE A 28 -1.62 -3.55 -4.90
CA ILE A 28 -1.70 -4.97 -5.26
C ILE A 28 -3.08 -5.30 -5.86
N ALA A 29 -4.16 -4.87 -5.18
CA ALA A 29 -5.54 -5.16 -5.60
C ALA A 29 -5.86 -4.58 -6.98
N SER A 30 -5.29 -3.42 -7.35
CA SER A 30 -5.51 -2.78 -8.66
C SER A 30 -5.10 -3.65 -9.85
N ALA A 31 -4.24 -4.65 -9.64
CA ALA A 31 -3.83 -5.60 -10.68
C ALA A 31 -4.83 -6.75 -10.90
N ALA A 32 -5.85 -6.90 -10.06
CA ALA A 32 -6.88 -7.92 -10.19
C ALA A 32 -7.83 -7.64 -11.36
N ASP A 33 -8.55 -8.67 -11.82
CA ASP A 33 -9.60 -8.52 -12.84
C ASP A 33 -10.85 -7.86 -12.25
N GLU A 34 -11.18 -8.22 -11.00
CA GLU A 34 -12.26 -7.60 -10.24
C GLU A 34 -11.84 -7.36 -8.79
N ILE A 35 -12.33 -6.27 -8.22
CA ILE A 35 -12.14 -5.88 -6.82
C ILE A 35 -13.50 -5.86 -6.13
N TRP A 36 -13.63 -6.70 -5.12
CA TRP A 36 -14.83 -6.83 -4.30
C TRP A 36 -14.62 -6.17 -2.95
N VAL A 37 -15.61 -5.42 -2.47
CA VAL A 37 -15.54 -4.64 -1.24
C VAL A 37 -16.83 -4.73 -0.45
N ASN A 38 -16.75 -4.70 0.89
CA ASN A 38 -17.94 -4.43 1.70
C ASN A 38 -18.26 -2.92 1.62
N PRO A 39 -19.52 -2.51 1.85
CA PRO A 39 -19.89 -1.10 1.78
C PRO A 39 -19.04 -0.18 2.63
N SER A 40 -18.63 -0.64 3.80
CA SER A 40 -17.83 0.12 4.78
C SER A 40 -16.33 -0.17 4.72
N SER A 41 -15.85 -0.98 3.77
CA SER A 41 -14.40 -1.17 3.55
C SER A 41 -13.73 0.17 3.25
N LEU A 42 -12.53 0.37 3.76
CA LEU A 42 -11.71 1.54 3.41
C LEU A 42 -10.81 1.21 2.23
N VAL A 43 -10.92 1.97 1.14
CA VAL A 43 -10.24 1.70 -0.14
C VAL A 43 -9.58 2.96 -0.67
N GLY A 44 -8.50 2.81 -1.41
CA GLY A 44 -7.78 3.94 -2.02
C GLY A 44 -6.49 4.26 -1.30
N SER A 45 -6.36 5.48 -0.74
CA SER A 45 -5.09 5.98 -0.19
C SER A 45 -3.95 5.81 -1.20
N ILE A 46 -4.23 6.26 -2.45
CA ILE A 46 -3.26 6.21 -3.55
C ILE A 46 -2.32 7.39 -3.39
N GLY A 47 -1.31 7.17 -2.56
CA GLY A 47 -0.32 8.15 -2.19
C GLY A 47 0.90 7.48 -1.58
N VAL A 48 1.94 8.27 -1.32
CA VAL A 48 3.18 7.82 -0.69
C VAL A 48 3.51 8.75 0.46
N ILE A 49 3.89 8.18 1.59
CA ILE A 49 4.27 8.95 2.78
C ILE A 49 5.57 8.39 3.34
N MET A 50 6.43 9.29 3.79
CA MET A 50 7.63 8.98 4.57
C MET A 50 7.62 9.87 5.82
N PRO A 51 6.99 9.44 6.92
CA PRO A 51 6.95 10.23 8.14
C PRO A 51 8.35 10.38 8.74
N ASN A 52 8.67 11.61 9.13
CA ASN A 52 9.93 11.93 9.79
C ASN A 52 9.69 13.00 10.86
N TYR A 53 10.40 12.90 11.98
CA TYR A 53 10.31 13.83 13.09
C TYR A 53 11.71 14.31 13.45
N GLY A 54 11.89 15.63 13.59
CA GLY A 54 13.16 16.22 14.03
C GLY A 54 13.18 16.43 15.55
N VAL A 55 14.18 15.87 16.23
CA VAL A 55 14.39 16.05 17.67
C VAL A 55 15.70 16.76 17.99
N SER A 56 16.39 17.33 17.00
CA SER A 56 17.70 17.95 17.17
C SER A 56 17.71 19.05 18.24
N ALA A 57 16.71 19.93 18.25
CA ALA A 57 16.60 21.01 19.25
C ALA A 57 16.34 20.48 20.66
N LEU A 58 15.59 19.39 20.80
CA LEU A 58 15.37 18.72 22.09
C LEU A 58 16.64 18.03 22.57
N ALA A 59 17.33 17.33 21.68
CA ALA A 59 18.61 16.68 21.99
C ALA A 59 19.63 17.69 22.55
N GLN A 60 19.77 18.84 21.89
CA GLN A 60 20.65 19.93 22.37
C GLN A 60 20.28 20.43 23.76
N LYS A 61 18.97 20.63 24.04
CA LYS A 61 18.50 21.06 25.38
C LYS A 61 18.80 20.02 26.48
N LEU A 62 18.84 18.75 26.13
CA LEU A 62 19.12 17.63 27.05
C LEU A 62 20.61 17.27 27.12
N GLY A 63 21.50 17.97 26.37
CA GLY A 63 22.90 17.64 26.31
C GLY A 63 23.23 16.35 25.57
N VAL A 64 22.32 15.88 24.71
CA VAL A 64 22.52 14.68 23.88
C VAL A 64 23.22 15.09 22.59
N GLU A 65 24.34 14.45 22.31
CA GLU A 65 25.14 14.65 21.10
C GLU A 65 24.93 13.53 20.09
N ASP A 66 24.73 13.91 18.82
CA ASP A 66 24.76 12.94 17.71
C ASP A 66 26.22 12.69 17.32
N ARG A 67 26.69 11.47 17.59
CA ARG A 67 28.05 11.01 17.24
C ARG A 67 28.06 10.03 16.06
N THR A 68 27.06 10.11 15.19
CA THR A 68 26.92 9.24 14.01
C THR A 68 28.07 9.48 13.04
N LEU A 69 28.78 8.40 12.69
CA LEU A 69 29.77 8.35 11.63
C LEU A 69 29.16 7.73 10.37
N THR A 70 29.36 8.35 9.23
CA THR A 70 28.86 7.84 7.95
C THR A 70 29.99 7.75 6.91
N SER A 71 29.88 6.77 6.04
CA SER A 71 30.59 6.74 4.77
C SER A 71 29.58 6.92 3.65
N GLY A 72 29.73 8.04 2.92
CA GLY A 72 28.75 8.57 1.98
C GLY A 72 28.00 9.77 2.57
N SER A 73 28.09 10.92 1.89
CA SER A 73 27.64 12.25 2.37
C SER A 73 26.12 12.34 2.68
N ASN A 74 25.32 11.43 2.16
CA ASN A 74 23.87 11.42 2.34
C ASN A 74 23.37 10.14 3.05
N LYS A 75 24.27 9.40 3.71
CA LYS A 75 23.88 8.12 4.32
C LYS A 75 22.97 8.29 5.54
N ASP A 76 23.01 9.44 6.17
CA ASP A 76 22.18 9.84 7.31
C ASP A 76 21.02 10.79 6.90
N ILE A 77 20.63 10.73 5.63
CA ILE A 77 19.50 11.52 5.12
C ILE A 77 18.27 11.30 6.00
N LEU A 78 17.58 12.39 6.36
CA LEU A 78 16.45 12.40 7.29
C LEU A 78 16.78 11.94 8.72
N SER A 79 18.04 12.08 9.16
CA SER A 79 18.38 11.87 10.58
C SER A 79 17.49 12.71 11.48
N MET A 80 16.90 12.07 12.49
CA MET A 80 16.03 12.75 13.46
C MET A 80 16.80 13.70 14.39
N THR A 81 18.10 13.44 14.58
CA THR A 81 18.97 14.16 15.53
C THR A 81 19.72 15.33 14.89
N LYS A 82 19.64 15.47 13.56
CA LYS A 82 20.25 16.57 12.82
C LYS A 82 19.21 17.56 12.29
N PRO A 83 19.58 18.84 12.09
CA PRO A 83 18.73 19.77 11.35
C PRO A 83 18.46 19.25 9.94
N ILE A 84 17.28 19.52 9.43
CA ILE A 84 16.92 19.11 8.06
C ILE A 84 17.81 19.83 7.04
N ASN A 85 18.32 19.08 6.07
CA ASN A 85 19.07 19.61 4.94
C ASN A 85 18.11 19.81 3.76
N PRO A 86 17.91 21.08 3.27
CA PRO A 86 16.97 21.36 2.18
C PRO A 86 17.28 20.59 0.89
N ALA A 87 18.55 20.40 0.53
CA ALA A 87 18.92 19.65 -0.67
C ALA A 87 18.56 18.17 -0.56
N GLN A 88 18.75 17.58 0.62
CA GLN A 88 18.33 16.20 0.91
C GLN A 88 16.82 16.07 0.90
N GLN A 89 16.10 17.06 1.44
CA GLN A 89 14.62 17.07 1.43
C GLN A 89 14.08 17.10 -0.01
N VAL A 90 14.63 17.95 -0.88
CA VAL A 90 14.26 17.99 -2.31
C VAL A 90 14.48 16.64 -2.98
N HIS A 91 15.62 15.99 -2.70
CA HIS A 91 15.90 14.67 -3.26
C HIS A 91 14.88 13.63 -2.79
N VAL A 92 14.58 13.58 -1.50
CA VAL A 92 13.59 12.62 -0.95
C VAL A 92 12.20 12.89 -1.53
N GLN A 93 11.78 14.16 -1.65
CA GLN A 93 10.50 14.50 -2.28
C GLN A 93 10.43 13.99 -3.72
N ALA A 94 11.48 14.17 -4.50
CA ALA A 94 11.53 13.64 -5.87
C ALA A 94 11.40 12.11 -5.93
N VAL A 95 11.98 11.40 -4.97
CA VAL A 95 11.80 9.94 -4.84
C VAL A 95 10.35 9.58 -4.52
N LEU A 96 9.71 10.29 -3.58
CA LEU A 96 8.29 10.06 -3.23
C LEU A 96 7.38 10.32 -4.42
N ASP A 97 7.61 11.42 -5.16
CA ASP A 97 6.83 11.77 -6.36
C ASP A 97 6.98 10.72 -7.47
N ASN A 98 8.18 10.18 -7.64
CA ASN A 98 8.44 9.11 -8.60
C ASN A 98 7.69 7.81 -8.21
N VAL A 99 7.77 7.38 -6.95
CA VAL A 99 7.05 6.21 -6.46
C VAL A 99 5.54 6.41 -6.58
N HIS A 100 5.04 7.63 -6.26
CA HIS A 100 3.64 7.97 -6.41
C HIS A 100 3.19 7.90 -7.88
N SER A 101 3.99 8.39 -8.81
CA SER A 101 3.69 8.30 -10.24
C SER A 101 3.58 6.85 -10.73
N HIS A 102 4.44 5.95 -10.24
CA HIS A 102 4.36 4.52 -10.52
C HIS A 102 3.08 3.90 -9.96
N PHE A 103 2.66 4.29 -8.76
CA PHE A 103 1.41 3.82 -8.16
C PHE A 103 0.21 4.29 -8.98
N ILE A 104 0.15 5.57 -9.33
CA ILE A 104 -0.90 6.13 -10.19
C ILE A 104 -0.99 5.37 -11.51
N GLN A 105 0.16 5.15 -12.17
CA GLN A 105 0.20 4.43 -13.44
C GLN A 105 -0.30 2.99 -13.28
N ALA A 106 0.11 2.32 -12.20
CA ALA A 106 -0.34 0.96 -11.91
C ALA A 106 -1.85 0.87 -11.72
N VAL A 107 -2.45 1.85 -11.05
CA VAL A 107 -3.91 1.93 -10.88
C VAL A 107 -4.60 2.20 -12.21
N LYS A 108 -4.10 3.16 -12.99
CA LYS A 108 -4.64 3.46 -14.33
C LYS A 108 -4.61 2.23 -15.25
N ASP A 109 -3.48 1.52 -15.28
CA ASP A 109 -3.33 0.31 -16.09
C ASP A 109 -4.25 -0.83 -15.63
N GLY A 110 -4.39 -0.98 -14.31
CA GLY A 110 -5.21 -2.05 -13.75
C GLY A 110 -6.71 -1.80 -13.83
N ARG A 111 -7.11 -0.54 -13.63
CA ARG A 111 -8.52 -0.16 -13.68
C ARG A 111 -9.00 0.16 -15.10
N GLY A 112 -8.14 0.73 -15.93
CA GLY A 112 -8.48 1.06 -17.31
C GLY A 112 -9.79 1.88 -17.41
N GLU A 113 -10.69 1.46 -18.30
CA GLU A 113 -12.00 2.09 -18.51
C GLU A 113 -12.96 1.97 -17.31
N LYS A 114 -12.66 1.10 -16.34
CA LYS A 114 -13.46 0.98 -15.11
C LYS A 114 -13.34 2.20 -14.22
N LEU A 115 -12.24 2.95 -14.32
CA LEU A 115 -12.03 4.18 -13.58
C LEU A 115 -12.98 5.28 -14.09
N LYS A 116 -14.07 5.47 -13.38
CA LYS A 116 -15.18 6.35 -13.81
C LYS A 116 -14.92 7.81 -13.54
N SER A 117 -14.19 8.12 -12.47
CA SER A 117 -13.93 9.50 -12.07
C SER A 117 -12.65 10.02 -12.74
N LYS A 118 -12.73 11.25 -13.24
CA LYS A 118 -11.58 12.03 -13.73
C LYS A 118 -11.02 12.95 -12.64
N ASP A 119 -11.60 12.95 -11.44
CA ASP A 119 -11.17 13.79 -10.34
C ASP A 119 -9.76 13.39 -9.89
N PRO A 120 -8.79 14.30 -9.93
CA PRO A 120 -7.43 14.05 -9.49
C PRO A 120 -7.35 13.71 -7.99
N ALA A 121 -8.36 14.03 -7.20
CA ALA A 121 -8.45 13.68 -5.78
C ALA A 121 -8.33 12.16 -5.54
N ILE A 122 -8.69 11.31 -6.51
CA ILE A 122 -8.49 9.86 -6.43
C ILE A 122 -7.02 9.50 -6.16
N PHE A 123 -6.09 10.29 -6.69
CA PHE A 123 -4.66 10.07 -6.60
C PHE A 123 -3.97 10.97 -5.56
N SER A 124 -4.73 11.59 -4.64
CA SER A 124 -4.18 12.53 -3.65
C SER A 124 -3.82 11.90 -2.31
N GLY A 125 -3.97 10.58 -2.17
CA GLY A 125 -3.79 9.89 -0.89
C GLY A 125 -5.06 9.79 -0.06
N LEU A 126 -6.20 10.32 -0.53
CA LEU A 126 -7.50 10.14 0.11
C LEU A 126 -7.97 8.68 0.04
N PHE A 127 -8.87 8.31 0.94
CA PHE A 127 -9.52 7.00 0.95
C PHE A 127 -11.04 7.18 0.95
N TRP A 128 -11.73 6.15 0.53
CA TRP A 128 -13.17 6.12 0.35
C TRP A 128 -13.77 4.86 0.99
N THR A 129 -15.05 4.91 1.29
CA THR A 129 -15.80 3.70 1.62
C THR A 129 -15.91 2.79 0.40
N GLY A 130 -16.17 1.49 0.61
CA GLY A 130 -16.34 0.55 -0.50
C GLY A 130 -17.46 0.97 -1.46
N GLU A 131 -18.55 1.56 -0.94
CA GLU A 131 -19.64 2.08 -1.76
C GLU A 131 -19.19 3.25 -2.65
N GLN A 132 -18.46 4.20 -2.08
CA GLN A 132 -17.86 5.31 -2.83
C GLN A 132 -16.81 4.81 -3.84
N ALA A 133 -16.01 3.81 -3.45
CA ALA A 133 -14.99 3.20 -4.32
C ALA A 133 -15.61 2.57 -5.58
N ILE A 134 -16.76 1.92 -5.47
CA ILE A 134 -17.51 1.39 -6.62
C ILE A 134 -18.02 2.53 -7.51
N ALA A 135 -18.55 3.59 -6.92
CA ALA A 135 -19.01 4.75 -7.68
C ALA A 135 -17.88 5.42 -8.46
N LEU A 136 -16.69 5.53 -7.87
CA LEU A 136 -15.49 6.09 -8.50
C LEU A 136 -14.82 5.15 -9.52
N GLY A 137 -15.17 3.87 -9.50
CA GLY A 137 -14.55 2.86 -10.37
C GLY A 137 -13.22 2.31 -9.86
N ILE A 138 -12.88 2.57 -8.58
CA ILE A 138 -11.70 1.97 -7.93
C ILE A 138 -12.02 0.62 -7.27
N ALA A 139 -13.30 0.23 -7.19
CA ALA A 139 -13.76 -1.13 -6.92
C ALA A 139 -14.86 -1.52 -7.91
N ASP A 140 -15.20 -2.81 -7.98
CA ASP A 140 -16.15 -3.33 -8.98
C ASP A 140 -17.47 -3.76 -8.37
N LYS A 141 -17.43 -4.55 -7.29
CA LYS A 141 -18.62 -5.22 -6.75
C LYS A 141 -18.68 -5.16 -5.23
N LYS A 142 -19.92 -5.18 -4.75
CA LYS A 142 -20.26 -5.20 -3.33
C LYS A 142 -20.31 -6.63 -2.82
N GLY A 143 -19.55 -6.94 -1.78
CA GLY A 143 -19.57 -8.22 -1.08
C GLY A 143 -18.19 -8.72 -0.68
N GLY A 144 -18.20 -9.73 0.18
CA GLY A 144 -17.02 -10.44 0.63
C GLY A 144 -16.82 -11.78 -0.11
N LEU A 145 -15.89 -12.59 0.40
CA LEU A 145 -15.53 -13.87 -0.20
C LEU A 145 -16.74 -14.82 -0.39
N ALA A 146 -17.66 -14.85 0.55
CA ALA A 146 -18.85 -15.67 0.45
C ALA A 146 -19.78 -15.26 -0.71
N ASN A 147 -19.84 -13.94 -0.99
CA ASN A 147 -20.61 -13.41 -2.11
C ASN A 147 -19.94 -13.78 -3.43
N LEU A 148 -18.63 -13.63 -3.52
CA LEU A 148 -17.84 -14.03 -4.69
C LEU A 148 -17.99 -15.51 -4.99
N LYS A 149 -17.85 -16.38 -3.98
CA LYS A 149 -18.04 -17.83 -4.15
C LYS A 149 -19.41 -18.19 -4.71
N ARG A 150 -20.47 -17.58 -4.19
CA ARG A 150 -21.84 -17.78 -4.69
C ARG A 150 -22.00 -17.33 -6.14
N GLU A 151 -21.44 -16.18 -6.50
CA GLU A 151 -21.51 -15.64 -7.87
C GLU A 151 -20.77 -16.57 -8.85
N LEU A 152 -19.59 -17.05 -8.47
CA LEU A 152 -18.80 -17.97 -9.30
C LEU A 152 -19.31 -19.41 -9.26
N LYS A 153 -20.30 -19.73 -8.40
CA LYS A 153 -20.81 -21.09 -8.17
C LYS A 153 -19.69 -22.07 -7.79
N VAL A 154 -18.79 -21.61 -6.91
CA VAL A 154 -17.63 -22.39 -6.44
C VAL A 154 -17.92 -22.91 -5.04
N ASP A 155 -18.01 -24.22 -4.89
CA ASP A 155 -18.27 -24.89 -3.60
C ASP A 155 -16.97 -25.18 -2.84
N GLN A 156 -15.90 -25.52 -3.56
CA GLN A 156 -14.62 -25.87 -2.97
C GLN A 156 -13.57 -24.80 -3.18
N THR A 157 -12.79 -24.52 -2.15
CA THR A 157 -11.67 -23.58 -2.20
C THR A 157 -10.48 -24.17 -1.46
N VAL A 158 -9.28 -23.90 -1.97
CA VAL A 158 -8.03 -24.23 -1.29
C VAL A 158 -7.46 -22.97 -0.64
N ASN A 159 -7.17 -23.03 0.65
CA ASN A 159 -6.54 -21.93 1.37
C ASN A 159 -5.01 -22.11 1.30
N TYR A 160 -4.35 -21.16 0.65
CA TYR A 160 -2.88 -21.10 0.57
C TYR A 160 -2.27 -20.13 1.59
N THR A 161 -3.06 -19.62 2.54
CA THR A 161 -2.53 -18.77 3.61
C THR A 161 -1.60 -19.60 4.49
N VAL A 162 -0.38 -19.11 4.68
CA VAL A 162 0.57 -19.75 5.61
C VAL A 162 0.11 -19.42 7.03
N GLU A 163 -0.45 -20.41 7.71
CA GLU A 163 -0.76 -20.31 9.13
C GLU A 163 0.55 -20.44 9.92
N ARG A 164 0.97 -19.36 10.54
CA ARG A 164 2.10 -19.42 11.50
C ARG A 164 1.59 -20.05 12.78
N SER A 165 2.19 -21.18 13.16
CA SER A 165 1.94 -21.75 14.47
C SER A 165 2.28 -20.74 15.57
N PRO A 166 1.52 -20.70 16.68
CA PRO A 166 1.91 -19.90 17.85
C PRO A 166 3.35 -20.18 18.31
N PHE A 167 3.84 -21.40 18.13
CA PHE A 167 5.23 -21.79 18.41
C PHE A 167 6.25 -21.12 17.48
N ASP A 168 5.95 -20.91 16.20
CA ASP A 168 6.85 -20.24 15.25
C ASP A 168 7.07 -18.78 15.61
N SER A 169 6.08 -18.15 16.23
CA SER A 169 6.18 -16.76 16.71
C SER A 169 7.07 -16.63 17.96
N VAL A 170 7.18 -17.69 18.76
CA VAL A 170 8.07 -17.74 19.94
C VAL A 170 9.51 -18.07 19.53
N LEU A 171 9.71 -19.07 18.64
CA LEU A 171 11.02 -19.44 18.12
C LEU A 171 11.66 -18.35 17.28
N GLY A 172 10.91 -17.60 16.47
CA GLY A 172 11.41 -16.47 15.69
C GLY A 172 11.90 -15.30 16.55
N ARG A 173 11.44 -15.18 17.81
CA ARG A 173 11.94 -14.20 18.79
C ARG A 173 13.20 -14.66 19.51
N MET A 174 13.45 -15.95 19.61
CA MET A 174 14.63 -16.52 20.30
C MET A 174 15.86 -16.70 19.36
N GLY A 175 15.67 -16.57 18.04
CA GLY A 175 16.77 -16.73 17.06
C GLY A 175 17.26 -15.43 16.42
N SER A 176 16.91 -14.27 16.98
CA SER A 176 17.35 -12.94 16.51
C SER A 176 18.20 -12.19 17.52
N GLU A 177 19.03 -12.90 18.30
CA GLU A 177 20.14 -12.30 19.05
C GLU A 177 21.47 -12.56 18.34
#